data_42149cf9dabaabfbb48b2c39670bf61c
#
_entry.id   42149cf9dabaabfbb48b2c39670bf61c
#
_cell.length_a   1.000
_cell.length_b   1.000
_cell.length_c   1.000
_cell.angle_alpha   90.00
_cell.angle_beta   90.00
_cell.angle_gamma   90.00
#
_symmetry.space_group_name_H-M   'P 1'
#
loop_
_entity.id
_entity.type
_entity.pdbx_description
1 polymer ?
#
loop_
_entity_poly.entity_id
_entity_poly.type
_entity_poly.pdbx_seq_one_letter_code
_entity_poly.pdbx_strand_id
1 'polypeptide(L)'
;AEAELKINRARSLQLGLRTAKGLGAGTEFESLREYGVNDDFRRIDWRATARMGKPIVRTYRTERNQNVVVLLDNGRVMAGKVAGVPRVEHAMDAAMMLAAVSTGVGDRCGLVTFDTRVRSVVAASRRTDQVMRLTEAMYALQPALAESDYVGAFATTVARFRRRALLVVLTDLVEQAVMEALIPAMPLITRTHMVLVGGVQDPEVLAWSRQKPLELEDAYRKTAALAALAERERTARRLRALGAQVVDAPVGRLSGRLADAYLGLKARGAL
;
A
#
# COMPACT_ATOMS: atom_id res chain seq x y z
N ALA A 1 22.15 -5.85 12.86
CA ALA A 1 21.31 -5.08 11.90
C ALA A 1 20.80 -5.96 10.74
N GLU A 2 21.67 -6.61 9.94
CA GLU A 2 21.25 -7.40 8.77
C GLU A 2 20.46 -8.68 9.14
N ALA A 3 20.83 -9.35 10.22
CA ALA A 3 20.12 -10.51 10.75
C ALA A 3 18.74 -10.14 11.33
N GLU A 4 18.62 -9.01 11.99
CA GLU A 4 17.36 -8.48 12.51
C GLU A 4 16.42 -8.05 11.39
N LEU A 5 16.95 -7.48 10.29
CA LEU A 5 16.17 -7.18 9.09
C LEU A 5 15.59 -8.46 8.47
N LYS A 6 16.39 -9.53 8.35
CA LYS A 6 15.93 -10.83 7.83
C LYS A 6 14.84 -11.46 8.70
N ILE A 7 14.98 -11.37 10.04
CA ILE A 7 14.01 -11.90 11.01
C ILE A 7 12.70 -11.08 10.95
N ASN A 8 12.79 -9.75 10.86
CA ASN A 8 11.62 -8.89 10.73
C ASN A 8 10.90 -9.10 9.40
N ARG A 9 11.63 -9.30 8.29
CA ARG A 9 11.07 -9.68 6.98
C ARG A 9 10.29 -10.98 7.05
N ALA A 10 10.85 -12.01 7.68
CA ALA A 10 10.19 -13.31 7.84
C ALA A 10 8.94 -13.23 8.72
N ARG A 11 8.99 -12.48 9.83
CA ARG A 11 7.84 -12.25 10.73
C ARG A 11 6.72 -11.45 10.05
N SER A 12 7.08 -10.41 9.30
CA SER A 12 6.12 -9.60 8.55
C SER A 12 5.40 -10.41 7.47
N LEU A 13 6.12 -11.27 6.74
CA LEU A 13 5.54 -12.19 5.76
C LEU A 13 4.57 -13.20 6.41
N GLN A 14 4.92 -13.76 7.58
CA GLN A 14 4.05 -14.70 8.31
C GLN A 14 2.78 -14.05 8.85
N LEU A 15 2.87 -12.80 9.36
CA LEU A 15 1.72 -12.04 9.82
C LEU A 15 0.76 -11.71 8.67
N GLY A 16 1.27 -11.25 7.53
CA GLY A 16 0.47 -10.96 6.34
C GLY A 16 -0.25 -12.20 5.79
N LEU A 17 0.41 -13.35 5.76
CA LEU A 17 -0.20 -14.62 5.32
C LEU A 17 -1.31 -15.12 6.28
N ARG A 18 -1.21 -14.83 7.59
CA ARG A 18 -2.27 -15.17 8.56
C ARG A 18 -3.49 -14.28 8.39
N THR A 19 -3.29 -12.98 8.17
CA THR A 19 -4.38 -12.01 7.96
C THR A 19 -5.14 -12.30 6.65
N ALA A 20 -4.44 -12.68 5.59
CA ALA A 20 -5.03 -13.01 4.30
C ALA A 20 -6.00 -14.23 4.33
N LYS A 21 -5.82 -15.16 5.25
CA LYS A 21 -6.68 -16.34 5.40
C LYS A 21 -8.03 -16.08 6.08
N GLY A 22 -8.18 -14.94 6.78
CA GLY A 22 -9.37 -14.62 7.59
C GLY A 22 -10.39 -13.67 6.95
N LEU A 23 -10.08 -13.04 5.81
CA LEU A 23 -10.91 -11.99 5.22
C LEU A 23 -11.58 -12.47 3.92
N GLY A 24 -12.81 -12.96 4.03
CA GLY A 24 -13.57 -13.44 2.89
C GLY A 24 -15.02 -12.94 2.83
N ALA A 25 -15.23 -11.61 2.77
CA ALA A 25 -16.52 -11.10 2.30
C ALA A 25 -16.37 -10.78 0.79
N GLY A 26 -16.74 -11.74 -0.07
CA GLY A 26 -16.67 -11.57 -1.52
C GLY A 26 -17.74 -10.63 -2.07
N THR A 27 -17.49 -10.06 -3.23
CA THR A 27 -18.45 -9.22 -4.00
C THR A 27 -18.97 -9.93 -5.23
N GLU A 28 -18.31 -10.98 -5.71
CA GLU A 28 -18.75 -11.78 -6.84
C GLU A 28 -19.72 -12.87 -6.38
N PHE A 29 -20.90 -12.93 -7.00
CA PHE A 29 -21.90 -13.97 -6.69
C PHE A 29 -21.30 -15.36 -6.97
N GLU A 30 -21.27 -16.23 -5.95
CA GLU A 30 -20.75 -17.59 -6.07
C GLU A 30 -21.90 -18.61 -6.18
N SER A 31 -22.82 -18.59 -5.24
CA SER A 31 -23.92 -19.57 -5.20
C SER A 31 -25.03 -19.13 -4.26
N LEU A 32 -26.16 -19.84 -4.35
CA LEU A 32 -27.23 -19.82 -3.36
C LEU A 32 -27.11 -21.06 -2.49
N ARG A 33 -27.12 -20.90 -1.17
CA ARG A 33 -27.18 -22.00 -0.22
C ARG A 33 -28.20 -21.75 0.89
N GLU A 34 -28.55 -22.76 1.62
CA GLU A 34 -29.41 -22.59 2.78
C GLU A 34 -28.76 -21.72 3.87
N TYR A 35 -29.60 -20.93 4.53
CA TYR A 35 -29.19 -20.07 5.65
C TYR A 35 -28.75 -20.95 6.83
N GLY A 36 -27.58 -20.67 7.37
CA GLY A 36 -27.05 -21.31 8.57
C GLY A 36 -27.03 -20.35 9.77
N VAL A 37 -26.89 -20.90 10.99
CA VAL A 37 -26.94 -20.16 12.25
C VAL A 37 -25.90 -19.02 12.37
N ASN A 38 -24.80 -19.11 11.63
CA ASN A 38 -23.71 -18.11 11.63
C ASN A 38 -23.76 -17.14 10.44
N ASP A 39 -24.81 -17.15 9.64
CA ASP A 39 -24.95 -16.29 8.49
C ASP A 39 -25.53 -14.92 8.84
N ASP A 40 -25.08 -13.88 8.16
CA ASP A 40 -25.67 -12.56 8.26
C ASP A 40 -27.04 -12.56 7.56
N PHE A 41 -28.08 -12.33 8.34
CA PHE A 41 -29.49 -12.26 7.91
C PHE A 41 -29.68 -11.23 6.74
N ARG A 42 -28.85 -10.18 6.64
CA ARG A 42 -28.88 -9.18 5.56
C ARG A 42 -28.51 -9.76 4.19
N ARG A 43 -27.92 -10.96 4.15
CA ARG A 43 -27.53 -11.67 2.93
C ARG A 43 -28.59 -12.63 2.42
N ILE A 44 -29.76 -12.68 3.04
CA ILE A 44 -30.89 -13.53 2.59
C ILE A 44 -31.38 -13.01 1.24
N ASP A 45 -31.46 -13.92 0.26
CA ASP A 45 -32.13 -13.67 -1.01
C ASP A 45 -33.62 -14.00 -0.87
N TRP A 46 -34.44 -13.00 -0.62
CA TRP A 46 -35.87 -13.16 -0.43
C TRP A 46 -36.59 -13.73 -1.66
N ARG A 47 -36.07 -13.46 -2.89
CA ARG A 47 -36.64 -14.04 -4.12
C ARG A 47 -36.37 -15.54 -4.24
N ALA A 48 -35.15 -15.96 -3.93
CA ALA A 48 -34.77 -17.37 -3.91
C ALA A 48 -35.50 -18.09 -2.76
N THR A 49 -35.57 -17.48 -1.58
CA THR A 49 -36.33 -17.98 -0.40
C THR A 49 -37.77 -18.22 -0.74
N ALA A 50 -38.45 -17.28 -1.40
CA ALA A 50 -39.87 -17.45 -1.79
C ALA A 50 -40.07 -18.61 -2.79
N ARG A 51 -39.10 -18.86 -3.68
CA ARG A 51 -39.18 -19.95 -4.66
C ARG A 51 -38.85 -21.32 -4.05
N MET A 52 -37.95 -21.37 -3.10
CA MET A 52 -37.43 -22.62 -2.54
C MET A 52 -38.11 -23.02 -1.23
N GLY A 53 -38.98 -22.17 -0.65
CA GLY A 53 -39.72 -22.43 0.59
C GLY A 53 -38.86 -22.50 1.86
N LYS A 54 -37.59 -22.12 1.76
CA LYS A 54 -36.61 -22.12 2.87
C LYS A 54 -35.65 -20.96 2.73
N PRO A 55 -35.13 -20.39 3.85
CA PRO A 55 -34.23 -19.26 3.81
C PRO A 55 -32.95 -19.56 2.99
N ILE A 56 -32.71 -18.78 1.97
CA ILE A 56 -31.58 -18.92 1.06
C ILE A 56 -30.67 -17.69 1.19
N VAL A 57 -29.37 -17.93 1.34
CA VAL A 57 -28.32 -16.89 1.42
C VAL A 57 -27.53 -16.84 0.13
N ARG A 58 -27.22 -15.61 -0.30
CA ARG A 58 -26.23 -15.40 -1.36
C ARG A 58 -24.84 -15.53 -0.76
N THR A 59 -24.08 -16.50 -1.25
CA THR A 59 -22.63 -16.54 -1.03
C THR A 59 -21.92 -15.74 -2.11
N TYR A 60 -20.96 -14.93 -1.68
CA TYR A 60 -20.15 -14.12 -2.58
C TYR A 60 -18.71 -14.60 -2.50
N ARG A 61 -18.09 -14.71 -3.66
CA ARG A 61 -16.67 -15.01 -3.77
C ARG A 61 -15.88 -13.69 -3.81
N THR A 62 -14.79 -13.64 -3.09
CA THR A 62 -13.85 -12.50 -3.22
C THR A 62 -13.36 -12.45 -4.66
N GLU A 63 -13.52 -11.31 -5.33
CA GLU A 63 -12.98 -11.12 -6.67
C GLU A 63 -11.49 -11.48 -6.68
N ARG A 64 -11.11 -12.32 -7.63
CA ARG A 64 -9.74 -12.74 -7.88
C ARG A 64 -9.26 -12.09 -9.18
N ASN A 65 -7.94 -12.11 -9.39
CA ASN A 65 -7.29 -11.55 -10.59
C ASN A 65 -7.28 -10.01 -10.68
N GLN A 66 -7.48 -9.31 -9.58
CA GLN A 66 -7.22 -7.87 -9.55
C GLN A 66 -5.73 -7.60 -9.77
N ASN A 67 -5.42 -6.46 -10.38
CA ASN A 67 -4.04 -6.03 -10.55
C ASN A 67 -3.66 -5.10 -9.40
N VAL A 68 -2.57 -5.42 -8.70
CA VAL A 68 -1.90 -4.56 -7.73
C VAL A 68 -0.55 -4.21 -8.30
N VAL A 69 -0.26 -2.93 -8.51
CA VAL A 69 1.01 -2.48 -9.06
C VAL A 69 1.67 -1.55 -8.06
N VAL A 70 2.83 -1.95 -7.58
CA VAL A 70 3.66 -1.12 -6.71
C VAL A 70 4.48 -0.17 -7.58
N LEU A 71 4.42 1.12 -7.30
CA LEU A 71 5.28 2.16 -7.86
C LEU A 71 6.25 2.58 -6.76
N LEU A 72 7.49 2.13 -6.85
CA LEU A 72 8.53 2.38 -5.85
C LEU A 72 9.39 3.56 -6.30
N ASP A 73 9.26 4.66 -5.58
CA ASP A 73 10.13 5.81 -5.71
C ASP A 73 11.51 5.50 -5.13
N ASN A 74 12.55 5.80 -5.91
CA ASN A 74 13.96 5.59 -5.55
C ASN A 74 14.76 6.90 -5.66
N GLY A 75 14.09 8.05 -5.64
CA GLY A 75 14.74 9.36 -5.72
C GLY A 75 15.21 9.91 -4.37
N ARG A 76 15.57 11.20 -4.39
CA ARG A 76 16.20 11.90 -3.27
C ARG A 76 15.44 11.79 -1.94
N VAL A 77 14.11 11.88 -1.97
CA VAL A 77 13.29 11.81 -0.75
C VAL A 77 13.38 10.44 -0.07
N MET A 78 13.64 9.39 -0.84
CA MET A 78 13.76 8.03 -0.36
C MET A 78 15.19 7.66 0.11
N ALA A 79 16.18 8.52 -0.17
CA ALA A 79 17.56 8.37 0.32
C ALA A 79 17.71 8.68 1.81
N GLY A 80 16.82 9.51 2.36
CA GLY A 80 16.82 9.86 3.77
C GLY A 80 16.70 8.63 4.66
N LYS A 81 17.48 8.58 5.74
CA LYS A 81 17.50 7.45 6.68
C LYS A 81 16.44 7.62 7.78
N VAL A 82 15.82 6.52 8.15
CA VAL A 82 14.95 6.38 9.31
C VAL A 82 15.43 5.16 10.10
N ALA A 83 15.67 5.31 11.38
CA ALA A 83 16.29 4.26 12.22
C ALA A 83 17.60 3.71 11.61
N GLY A 84 18.42 4.57 11.02
CA GLY A 84 19.70 4.21 10.41
C GLY A 84 19.64 3.56 9.03
N VAL A 85 18.44 3.30 8.48
CA VAL A 85 18.21 2.61 7.20
C VAL A 85 17.54 3.57 6.20
N PRO A 86 17.93 3.59 4.92
CA PRO A 86 17.26 4.38 3.89
C PRO A 86 15.76 4.09 3.81
N ARG A 87 14.93 5.12 3.61
CA ARG A 87 13.45 4.96 3.49
C ARG A 87 13.07 3.98 2.39
N VAL A 88 13.81 3.95 1.30
CA VAL A 88 13.55 3.03 0.18
C VAL A 88 13.58 1.56 0.63
N GLU A 89 14.45 1.18 1.55
CA GLU A 89 14.51 -0.21 2.04
C GLU A 89 13.25 -0.59 2.85
N HIS A 90 12.74 0.32 3.67
CA HIS A 90 11.46 0.12 4.35
C HIS A 90 10.29 0.03 3.37
N ALA A 91 10.35 0.79 2.27
CA ALA A 91 9.36 0.71 1.20
C ALA A 91 9.48 -0.60 0.41
N MET A 92 10.68 -1.12 0.18
CA MET A 92 10.89 -2.44 -0.42
C MET A 92 10.29 -3.56 0.44
N ASP A 93 10.46 -3.50 1.76
CA ASP A 93 9.84 -4.46 2.69
C ASP A 93 8.31 -4.41 2.59
N ALA A 94 7.74 -3.22 2.48
CA ALA A 94 6.30 -3.03 2.30
C ALA A 94 5.82 -3.55 0.93
N ALA A 95 6.59 -3.33 -0.13
CA ALA A 95 6.33 -3.87 -1.47
C ALA A 95 6.32 -5.41 -1.48
N MET A 96 7.31 -6.03 -0.84
CA MET A 96 7.39 -7.50 -0.74
C MET A 96 6.22 -8.09 0.05
N MET A 97 5.85 -7.46 1.18
CA MET A 97 4.69 -7.87 1.97
C MET A 97 3.41 -7.80 1.13
N LEU A 98 3.20 -6.68 0.45
CA LEU A 98 2.02 -6.49 -0.39
C LEU A 98 1.98 -7.49 -1.54
N ALA A 99 3.13 -7.79 -2.17
CA ALA A 99 3.25 -8.81 -3.20
C ALA A 99 2.86 -10.20 -2.67
N ALA A 100 3.38 -10.58 -1.51
CA ALA A 100 3.07 -11.87 -0.88
C ALA A 100 1.58 -11.99 -0.51
N VAL A 101 1.00 -10.92 0.08
CA VAL A 101 -0.43 -10.90 0.46
C VAL A 101 -1.32 -10.95 -0.79
N SER A 102 -1.06 -10.10 -1.79
CA SER A 102 -1.90 -10.02 -3.00
C SER A 102 -1.86 -11.31 -3.82
N THR A 103 -0.67 -11.88 -4.02
CA THR A 103 -0.56 -13.18 -4.74
C THR A 103 -1.16 -14.33 -3.91
N GLY A 104 -1.05 -14.29 -2.59
CA GLY A 104 -1.64 -15.27 -1.68
C GLY A 104 -3.17 -15.31 -1.71
N VAL A 105 -3.84 -14.18 -1.97
CA VAL A 105 -5.31 -14.12 -2.15
C VAL A 105 -5.75 -14.27 -3.62
N GLY A 106 -4.81 -14.56 -4.54
CA GLY A 106 -5.08 -14.86 -5.94
C GLY A 106 -5.11 -13.65 -6.87
N ASP A 107 -4.59 -12.49 -6.44
CA ASP A 107 -4.42 -11.31 -7.28
C ASP A 107 -3.05 -11.30 -7.98
N ARG A 108 -2.89 -10.40 -8.93
CA ARG A 108 -1.66 -10.23 -9.71
C ARG A 108 -0.87 -9.05 -9.14
N CYS A 109 0.38 -9.26 -8.78
CA CYS A 109 1.25 -8.18 -8.32
C CYS A 109 2.27 -7.81 -9.41
N GLY A 110 2.46 -6.51 -9.64
CA GLY A 110 3.48 -5.94 -10.51
C GLY A 110 4.28 -4.86 -9.79
N LEU A 111 5.36 -4.40 -10.42
CA LEU A 111 6.26 -3.39 -9.88
C LEU A 111 6.73 -2.44 -10.97
N VAL A 112 6.80 -1.17 -10.64
CA VAL A 112 7.51 -0.13 -11.40
C VAL A 112 8.45 0.56 -10.42
N THR A 113 9.74 0.55 -10.69
CA THR A 113 10.72 1.31 -9.90
C THR A 113 11.19 2.50 -10.71
N PHE A 114 11.32 3.66 -10.08
CA PHE A 114 11.67 4.89 -10.77
C PHE A 114 12.42 5.87 -9.86
N ASP A 115 13.20 6.72 -10.49
CA ASP A 115 13.80 7.94 -9.95
C ASP A 115 13.69 9.03 -11.02
N THR A 116 14.78 9.58 -11.56
CA THR A 116 14.76 10.50 -12.71
C THR A 116 14.21 9.87 -14.00
N ARG A 117 13.99 8.56 -14.00
CA ARG A 117 13.39 7.76 -15.07
C ARG A 117 12.86 6.44 -14.50
N VAL A 118 12.07 5.74 -15.27
CA VAL A 118 11.70 4.35 -14.94
C VAL A 118 12.93 3.45 -15.01
N ARG A 119 13.22 2.72 -13.94
CA ARG A 119 14.36 1.81 -13.82
C ARG A 119 14.01 0.38 -14.18
N SER A 120 12.88 -0.11 -13.67
CA SER A 120 12.39 -1.44 -13.99
C SER A 120 10.87 -1.50 -14.05
N VAL A 121 10.35 -2.42 -14.84
CA VAL A 121 8.93 -2.74 -14.90
C VAL A 121 8.76 -4.26 -14.85
N VAL A 122 8.13 -4.75 -13.80
CA VAL A 122 7.74 -6.16 -13.68
C VAL A 122 6.23 -6.26 -13.89
N ALA A 123 5.82 -7.00 -14.92
CA ALA A 123 4.42 -7.17 -15.25
C ALA A 123 3.64 -7.82 -14.10
N ALA A 124 2.38 -7.37 -13.91
CA ALA A 124 1.51 -7.94 -12.89
C ALA A 124 1.20 -9.41 -13.20
N SER A 125 1.52 -10.30 -12.27
CA SER A 125 1.35 -11.74 -12.41
C SER A 125 1.05 -12.36 -11.04
N ARG A 126 0.48 -13.58 -11.05
CA ARG A 126 0.26 -14.43 -9.87
C ARG A 126 1.14 -15.69 -9.88
N ARG A 127 2.23 -15.66 -10.63
CA ARG A 127 3.17 -16.77 -10.68
C ARG A 127 3.73 -17.06 -9.29
N THR A 128 4.07 -18.30 -9.02
CA THR A 128 4.66 -18.71 -7.74
C THR A 128 6.00 -18.04 -7.45
N ASP A 129 6.75 -17.69 -8.51
CA ASP A 129 8.02 -16.97 -8.46
C ASP A 129 7.88 -15.45 -8.47
N GLN A 130 6.66 -14.90 -8.45
CA GLN A 130 6.45 -13.46 -8.63
C GLN A 130 7.11 -12.61 -7.55
N VAL A 131 7.00 -13.00 -6.29
CA VAL A 131 7.65 -12.27 -5.18
C VAL A 131 9.17 -12.23 -5.37
N MET A 132 9.78 -13.34 -5.80
CA MET A 132 11.21 -13.40 -6.09
C MET A 132 11.59 -12.45 -7.22
N ARG A 133 10.84 -12.42 -8.32
CA ARG A 133 11.07 -11.50 -9.45
C ARG A 133 10.98 -10.04 -9.05
N LEU A 134 10.02 -9.68 -8.17
CA LEU A 134 9.95 -8.32 -7.64
C LEU A 134 11.16 -8.00 -6.74
N THR A 135 11.57 -8.95 -5.91
CA THR A 135 12.75 -8.81 -5.05
C THR A 135 14.02 -8.60 -5.87
N GLU A 136 14.23 -9.41 -6.93
CA GLU A 136 15.37 -9.26 -7.85
C GLU A 136 15.39 -7.89 -8.53
N ALA A 137 14.22 -7.39 -8.96
CA ALA A 137 14.10 -6.07 -9.58
C ALA A 137 14.42 -4.90 -8.62
N MET A 138 14.29 -5.13 -7.31
CA MET A 138 14.60 -4.14 -6.26
C MET A 138 16.01 -4.30 -5.68
N TYR A 139 16.62 -5.49 -5.80
CA TYR A 139 17.86 -5.85 -5.09
C TYR A 139 19.04 -4.89 -5.36
N ALA A 140 19.18 -4.42 -6.59
CA ALA A 140 20.27 -3.55 -7.00
C ALA A 140 19.94 -2.05 -6.89
N LEU A 141 18.75 -1.68 -6.37
CA LEU A 141 18.36 -0.28 -6.26
C LEU A 141 19.14 0.42 -5.15
N GLN A 142 19.77 1.52 -5.52
CA GLN A 142 20.33 2.48 -4.58
C GLN A 142 19.62 3.82 -4.79
N PRO A 143 19.26 4.54 -3.72
CA PRO A 143 18.55 5.81 -3.85
C PRO A 143 19.35 6.80 -4.68
N ALA A 144 18.71 7.37 -5.69
CA ALA A 144 19.28 8.45 -6.47
C ALA A 144 19.15 9.78 -5.70
N LEU A 145 20.23 10.57 -5.63
CA LEU A 145 20.20 11.90 -5.01
C LEU A 145 19.65 12.97 -5.97
N ALA A 146 18.61 12.62 -6.72
CA ALA A 146 17.95 13.48 -7.71
C ALA A 146 16.43 13.38 -7.55
N GLU A 147 15.71 14.39 -8.04
CA GLU A 147 14.24 14.43 -8.00
C GLU A 147 13.65 13.33 -8.87
N SER A 148 12.54 12.77 -8.39
CA SER A 148 11.85 11.70 -9.10
C SER A 148 10.91 12.25 -10.18
N ASP A 149 10.93 11.61 -11.36
CA ASP A 149 10.01 11.88 -12.46
C ASP A 149 8.70 11.07 -12.28
N TYR A 150 7.78 11.59 -11.49
CA TYR A 150 6.46 10.98 -11.28
C TYR A 150 5.63 10.99 -12.57
N VAL A 151 5.75 12.03 -13.39
CA VAL A 151 4.97 12.14 -14.63
C VAL A 151 5.34 11.02 -15.60
N GLY A 152 6.64 10.83 -15.87
CA GLY A 152 7.13 9.75 -16.72
C GLY A 152 6.83 8.36 -16.16
N ALA A 153 6.98 8.17 -14.84
CA ALA A 153 6.66 6.91 -14.17
C ALA A 153 5.16 6.57 -14.28
N PHE A 154 4.28 7.54 -14.05
CA PHE A 154 2.82 7.34 -14.11
C PHE A 154 2.36 7.14 -15.55
N ALA A 155 2.86 7.92 -16.51
CA ALA A 155 2.57 7.72 -17.92
C ALA A 155 2.98 6.32 -18.40
N THR A 156 4.17 5.86 -18.03
CA THR A 156 4.64 4.49 -18.32
C THR A 156 3.73 3.44 -17.66
N THR A 157 3.32 3.67 -16.41
CA THR A 157 2.43 2.76 -15.69
C THR A 157 1.07 2.63 -16.39
N VAL A 158 0.43 3.74 -16.73
CA VAL A 158 -0.87 3.74 -17.42
C VAL A 158 -0.78 3.09 -18.81
N ALA A 159 0.29 3.35 -19.54
CA ALA A 159 0.52 2.71 -20.86
C ALA A 159 0.68 1.19 -20.75
N ARG A 160 1.32 0.70 -19.67
CA ARG A 160 1.63 -0.71 -19.45
C ARG A 160 0.47 -1.48 -18.81
N PHE A 161 -0.25 -0.85 -17.87
CA PHE A 161 -1.33 -1.44 -17.08
C PHE A 161 -2.69 -0.81 -17.46
N ARG A 162 -3.18 -1.10 -18.68
CA ARG A 162 -4.39 -0.47 -19.24
C ARG A 162 -5.69 -0.82 -18.51
N ARG A 163 -5.75 -1.95 -17.82
CA ARG A 163 -6.92 -2.35 -17.02
C ARG A 163 -6.86 -1.67 -15.66
N ARG A 164 -8.04 -1.36 -15.10
CA ARG A 164 -8.15 -0.83 -13.73
C ARG A 164 -7.33 -1.68 -12.78
N ALA A 165 -6.56 -1.04 -11.93
CA ALA A 165 -5.65 -1.64 -10.98
C ALA A 165 -5.62 -0.84 -9.68
N LEU A 166 -5.16 -1.45 -8.60
CA LEU A 166 -4.68 -0.71 -7.44
C LEU A 166 -3.22 -0.33 -7.69
N LEU A 167 -2.94 0.95 -7.77
CA LEU A 167 -1.60 1.49 -7.83
C LEU A 167 -1.16 1.89 -6.43
N VAL A 168 -0.09 1.31 -5.94
CA VAL A 168 0.47 1.60 -4.62
C VAL A 168 1.76 2.38 -4.80
N VAL A 169 1.69 3.69 -4.59
CA VAL A 169 2.85 4.60 -4.70
C VAL A 169 3.57 4.62 -3.35
N LEU A 170 4.79 4.11 -3.33
CA LEU A 170 5.65 4.11 -2.15
C LEU A 170 6.68 5.24 -2.31
N THR A 171 6.51 6.30 -1.52
CA THR A 171 7.36 7.49 -1.51
C THR A 171 7.37 8.12 -0.12
N ASP A 172 8.09 9.22 0.11
CA ASP A 172 7.96 9.97 1.35
C ASP A 172 7.03 11.19 1.18
N LEU A 173 6.32 11.55 2.25
CA LEU A 173 5.37 12.66 2.26
C LEU A 173 6.06 13.98 2.63
N VAL A 174 7.19 14.30 1.99
CA VAL A 174 7.85 15.59 2.10
C VAL A 174 7.04 16.62 1.31
N GLU A 175 6.56 17.67 1.98
CA GLU A 175 5.59 18.64 1.42
C GLU A 175 6.08 19.22 0.08
N GLN A 176 7.32 19.69 0.00
CA GLN A 176 7.84 20.30 -1.22
C GLN A 176 7.83 19.32 -2.40
N ALA A 177 8.42 18.14 -2.26
CA ALA A 177 8.49 17.15 -3.33
C ALA A 177 7.09 16.66 -3.77
N VAL A 178 6.17 16.48 -2.80
CA VAL A 178 4.80 16.08 -3.10
C VAL A 178 4.04 17.19 -3.82
N MET A 179 4.18 18.44 -3.39
CA MET A 179 3.47 19.57 -3.98
C MET A 179 3.96 19.88 -5.40
N GLU A 180 5.26 19.84 -5.62
CA GLU A 180 5.87 20.25 -6.89
C GLU A 180 5.86 19.15 -7.95
N ALA A 181 5.94 17.88 -7.54
CA ALA A 181 6.10 16.77 -8.48
C ALA A 181 4.97 15.72 -8.43
N LEU A 182 4.61 15.21 -7.23
CA LEU A 182 3.63 14.14 -7.11
C LEU A 182 2.20 14.62 -7.39
N ILE A 183 1.75 15.72 -6.77
CA ILE A 183 0.37 16.23 -6.91
C ILE A 183 0.02 16.56 -8.37
N PRO A 184 0.87 17.26 -9.15
CA PRO A 184 0.58 17.50 -10.57
C PRO A 184 0.48 16.23 -11.41
N ALA A 185 1.17 15.16 -11.04
CA ALA A 185 1.13 13.89 -11.74
C ALA A 185 -0.08 13.01 -11.37
N MET A 186 -0.68 13.20 -10.18
CA MET A 186 -1.78 12.36 -9.68
C MET A 186 -2.96 12.17 -10.65
N PRO A 187 -3.44 13.20 -11.39
CA PRO A 187 -4.55 13.02 -12.33
C PRO A 187 -4.30 11.99 -13.43
N LEU A 188 -3.03 11.70 -13.76
CA LEU A 188 -2.68 10.68 -14.76
C LEU A 188 -3.16 9.29 -14.33
N ILE A 189 -3.14 9.00 -13.04
CA ILE A 189 -3.42 7.67 -12.49
C ILE A 189 -4.78 7.59 -11.78
N THR A 190 -5.24 8.66 -11.12
CA THR A 190 -6.49 8.62 -10.35
C THR A 190 -7.76 8.55 -11.20
N ARG A 191 -7.68 8.93 -12.49
CA ARG A 191 -8.82 8.85 -13.42
C ARG A 191 -9.21 7.41 -13.77
N THR A 192 -8.27 6.51 -13.80
CA THR A 192 -8.46 5.14 -14.32
C THR A 192 -8.16 4.05 -13.30
N HIS A 193 -7.40 4.37 -12.26
CA HIS A 193 -6.94 3.42 -11.26
C HIS A 193 -7.33 3.85 -9.84
N MET A 194 -7.42 2.90 -8.94
CA MET A 194 -7.43 3.17 -7.50
C MET A 194 -6.01 3.46 -7.04
N VAL A 195 -5.81 4.50 -6.23
CA VAL A 195 -4.47 4.89 -5.78
C VAL A 195 -4.36 4.82 -4.27
N LEU A 196 -3.31 4.16 -3.80
CA LEU A 196 -2.90 4.10 -2.40
C LEU A 196 -1.47 4.65 -2.30
N VAL A 197 -1.27 5.69 -1.50
CA VAL A 197 0.05 6.26 -1.26
C VAL A 197 0.56 5.80 0.10
N GLY A 198 1.76 5.23 0.14
CA GLY A 198 2.43 4.77 1.35
C GLY A 198 3.66 5.61 1.67
N GLY A 199 3.72 6.15 2.90
CA GLY A 199 4.87 6.90 3.42
C GLY A 199 5.41 6.31 4.72
N VAL A 200 6.72 6.48 4.95
CA VAL A 200 7.41 6.02 6.16
C VAL A 200 7.54 7.17 7.14
N GLN A 201 6.89 7.08 8.29
CA GLN A 201 7.09 8.03 9.39
C GLN A 201 8.32 7.67 10.20
N ASP A 202 9.06 8.70 10.61
CA ASP A 202 10.17 8.54 11.52
C ASP A 202 9.65 8.35 12.96
N PRO A 203 10.00 7.23 13.63
CA PRO A 203 9.58 6.99 14.99
C PRO A 203 10.20 7.98 16.00
N GLU A 204 11.37 8.56 15.71
CA GLU A 204 12.00 9.57 16.58
C GLU A 204 11.19 10.86 16.56
N VAL A 205 10.74 11.32 15.39
CA VAL A 205 9.86 12.49 15.27
C VAL A 205 8.57 12.28 16.06
N LEU A 206 7.99 11.08 15.99
CA LEU A 206 6.82 10.72 16.80
C LEU A 206 7.11 10.72 18.29
N ALA A 207 8.27 10.25 18.72
CA ALA A 207 8.70 10.26 20.12
C ALA A 207 8.87 11.70 20.63
N TRP A 208 9.60 12.54 19.90
CA TRP A 208 9.80 13.95 20.26
C TRP A 208 8.48 14.74 20.36
N SER A 209 7.53 14.47 19.47
CA SER A 209 6.22 15.14 19.53
C SER A 209 5.44 14.85 20.83
N ARG A 210 5.68 13.71 21.47
CA ARG A 210 4.99 13.25 22.68
C ARG A 210 5.77 13.53 23.97
N GLN A 211 7.09 13.73 23.86
CA GLN A 211 7.96 13.94 25.00
C GLN A 211 7.59 15.23 25.75
N LYS A 212 7.61 15.20 27.08
CA LYS A 212 7.49 16.41 27.90
C LYS A 212 8.84 17.13 27.86
N PRO A 213 8.91 18.39 27.41
CA PRO A 213 10.19 19.12 27.38
C PRO A 213 10.64 19.42 28.80
N LEU A 214 11.89 19.13 29.10
CA LEU A 214 12.53 19.46 30.35
C LEU A 214 13.46 20.67 30.23
N GLU A 215 14.04 20.84 29.02
CA GLU A 215 14.96 21.90 28.69
C GLU A 215 14.49 22.66 27.43
N LEU A 216 15.11 23.82 27.18
CA LEU A 216 14.77 24.65 26.03
C LEU A 216 14.98 23.90 24.70
N GLU A 217 16.04 23.11 24.60
CA GLU A 217 16.33 22.29 23.41
C GLU A 217 15.24 21.26 23.15
N ASP A 218 14.71 20.61 24.18
CA ASP A 218 13.59 19.66 24.06
C ASP A 218 12.32 20.37 23.54
N ALA A 219 12.09 21.61 23.98
CA ALA A 219 10.95 22.41 23.51
C ALA A 219 11.07 22.73 22.01
N TYR A 220 12.26 23.09 21.55
CA TYR A 220 12.52 23.31 20.12
C TYR A 220 12.34 22.02 19.30
N ARG A 221 12.92 20.90 19.75
CA ARG A 221 12.75 19.59 19.09
C ARG A 221 11.28 19.18 19.00
N LYS A 222 10.55 19.33 20.09
CA LYS A 222 9.10 19.03 20.10
C LYS A 222 8.33 19.90 19.13
N THR A 223 8.60 21.20 19.10
CA THR A 223 7.93 22.13 18.19
C THR A 223 8.22 21.79 16.74
N ALA A 224 9.47 21.50 16.39
CA ALA A 224 9.87 21.05 15.05
C ALA A 224 9.19 19.74 14.68
N ALA A 225 9.14 18.77 15.59
CA ALA A 225 8.47 17.49 15.38
C ALA A 225 6.97 17.66 15.15
N LEU A 226 6.29 18.50 15.92
CA LEU A 226 4.87 18.80 15.74
C LEU A 226 4.61 19.51 14.40
N ALA A 227 5.46 20.45 14.00
CA ALA A 227 5.38 21.13 12.71
C ALA A 227 5.53 20.11 11.54
N ALA A 228 6.55 19.25 11.60
CA ALA A 228 6.77 18.23 10.58
C ALA A 228 5.59 17.25 10.45
N LEU A 229 5.01 16.79 11.57
CA LEU A 229 3.84 15.93 11.55
C LEU A 229 2.60 16.64 10.98
N ALA A 230 2.43 17.93 11.30
CA ALA A 230 1.34 18.74 10.76
C ALA A 230 1.48 18.94 9.24
N GLU A 231 2.70 19.13 8.73
CA GLU A 231 2.98 19.19 7.29
C GLU A 231 2.63 17.88 6.59
N ARG A 232 3.09 16.75 7.12
CA ARG A 232 2.76 15.42 6.57
C ARG A 232 1.25 15.19 6.51
N GLU A 233 0.51 15.56 7.55
CA GLU A 233 -0.95 15.42 7.55
C GLU A 233 -1.62 16.38 6.55
N ARG A 234 -1.12 17.60 6.36
CA ARG A 234 -1.60 18.51 5.30
C ARG A 234 -1.39 17.90 3.91
N THR A 235 -0.21 17.36 3.66
CA THR A 235 0.15 16.68 2.43
C THR A 235 -0.76 15.46 2.19
N ALA A 236 -0.95 14.63 3.21
CA ALA A 236 -1.85 13.47 3.14
C ALA A 236 -3.30 13.88 2.82
N ARG A 237 -3.81 14.96 3.43
CA ARG A 237 -5.17 15.49 3.14
C ARG A 237 -5.30 15.95 1.69
N ARG A 238 -4.30 16.60 1.12
CA ARG A 238 -4.29 17.02 -0.28
C ARG A 238 -4.33 15.83 -1.24
N LEU A 239 -3.54 14.79 -0.95
CA LEU A 239 -3.56 13.53 -1.74
C LEU A 239 -4.94 12.84 -1.65
N ARG A 240 -5.54 12.80 -0.46
CA ARG A 240 -6.91 12.26 -0.28
C ARG A 240 -7.96 13.06 -1.07
N ALA A 241 -7.83 14.38 -1.13
CA ALA A 241 -8.72 15.24 -1.93
C ALA A 241 -8.63 14.95 -3.44
N LEU A 242 -7.50 14.42 -3.92
CA LEU A 242 -7.30 13.96 -5.30
C LEU A 242 -7.75 12.50 -5.54
N GLY A 243 -8.40 11.87 -4.56
CA GLY A 243 -8.95 10.52 -4.68
C GLY A 243 -7.98 9.41 -4.27
N ALA A 244 -6.80 9.71 -3.74
CA ALA A 244 -5.90 8.70 -3.21
C ALA A 244 -6.26 8.29 -1.77
N GLN A 245 -6.05 7.03 -1.42
CA GLN A 245 -5.91 6.65 -0.02
C GLN A 245 -4.47 6.89 0.42
N VAL A 246 -4.26 7.25 1.69
CA VAL A 246 -2.92 7.50 2.22
C VAL A 246 -2.71 6.71 3.50
N VAL A 247 -1.64 5.92 3.50
CA VAL A 247 -1.11 5.19 4.64
C VAL A 247 0.25 5.77 4.99
N ASP A 248 0.29 6.62 5.99
CA ASP A 248 1.53 7.15 6.56
C ASP A 248 1.76 6.49 7.92
N ALA A 249 2.83 5.72 8.05
CA ALA A 249 3.01 4.85 9.22
C ALA A 249 4.47 4.74 9.65
N PRO A 250 4.72 4.56 10.97
CA PRO A 250 6.06 4.35 11.48
C PRO A 250 6.72 3.11 10.89
N VAL A 251 8.06 3.12 10.88
CA VAL A 251 8.89 1.95 10.58
C VAL A 251 8.38 0.73 11.36
N GLY A 252 8.33 -0.43 10.69
CA GLY A 252 7.80 -1.68 11.26
C GLY A 252 6.28 -1.82 11.23
N ARG A 253 5.52 -0.75 10.97
CA ARG A 253 4.05 -0.80 10.84
C ARG A 253 3.55 -0.54 9.41
N LEU A 254 4.36 0.04 8.55
CA LEU A 254 3.96 0.40 7.19
C LEU A 254 3.48 -0.81 6.39
N SER A 255 4.27 -1.89 6.37
CA SER A 255 3.97 -3.12 5.62
C SER A 255 2.61 -3.73 6.01
N GLY A 256 2.35 -3.85 7.32
CA GLY A 256 1.07 -4.35 7.83
C GLY A 256 -0.09 -3.43 7.48
N ARG A 257 0.05 -2.12 7.69
CA ARG A 257 -1.00 -1.15 7.38
C ARG A 257 -1.34 -1.06 5.89
N LEU A 258 -0.35 -1.20 5.02
CA LEU A 258 -0.59 -1.26 3.57
C LEU A 258 -1.33 -2.54 3.17
N ALA A 259 -0.95 -3.68 3.75
CA ALA A 259 -1.66 -4.94 3.55
C ALA A 259 -3.11 -4.85 4.03
N ASP A 260 -3.36 -4.27 5.21
CA ASP A 260 -4.70 -4.07 5.76
C ASP A 260 -5.54 -3.12 4.88
N ALA A 261 -4.94 -2.02 4.40
CA ALA A 261 -5.61 -1.09 3.49
C ALA A 261 -6.00 -1.77 2.18
N TYR A 262 -5.10 -2.54 1.57
CA TYR A 262 -5.37 -3.33 0.38
C TYR A 262 -6.51 -4.34 0.62
N LEU A 263 -6.42 -5.15 1.69
CA LEU A 263 -7.45 -6.13 2.01
C LEU A 263 -8.81 -5.47 2.30
N GLY A 264 -8.80 -4.32 2.97
CA GLY A 264 -10.00 -3.52 3.21
C GLY A 264 -10.63 -2.97 1.92
N LEU A 265 -9.82 -2.54 0.94
CA LEU A 265 -10.32 -2.14 -0.40
C LEU A 265 -10.94 -3.33 -1.13
N LYS A 266 -10.25 -4.45 -1.11
CA LYS A 266 -10.71 -5.69 -1.72
C LYS A 266 -12.02 -6.19 -1.11
N ALA A 267 -12.15 -6.18 0.20
CA ALA A 267 -13.36 -6.61 0.91
C ALA A 267 -14.59 -5.74 0.60
N ARG A 268 -14.37 -4.46 0.26
CA ARG A 268 -15.45 -3.53 -0.15
C ARG A 268 -15.78 -3.58 -1.64
N GLY A 269 -15.07 -4.40 -2.43
CA GLY A 269 -15.24 -4.44 -3.90
C GLY A 269 -14.86 -3.14 -4.59
N ALA A 270 -13.89 -2.40 -4.05
CA ALA A 270 -13.48 -1.11 -4.58
C ALA A 270 -12.40 -1.21 -5.67
N LEU A 271 -11.79 -2.38 -5.84
CA LEU A 271 -10.67 -2.64 -6.77
C LEU A 271 -11.12 -2.86 -8.21
#